data_7e543365d75ec6c55e3a7e47204c3567
#
_entry.id   7e543365d75ec6c55e3a7e47204c3567
#
_cell.length_a   1.000
_cell.length_b   1.000
_cell.length_c   1.000
_cell.angle_alpha   90.00
_cell.angle_beta   90.00
_cell.angle_gamma   90.00
#
_symmetry.space_group_name_H-M   'P 1'
#
loop_
_entity.id
_entity.type
_entity.pdbx_description
1 polymer ?
#
loop_
_entity_poly.entity_id
_entity_poly.type
_entity_poly.pdbx_seq_one_letter_code
_entity_poly.pdbx_strand_id
1 'polypeptide(L)'
;NEPGRYTEFLKAFGAVLSPDFSLYMDMPMAMKIWNVYRSKLIGQMMQDVEITVIPTLQWAEKETFAFCFDGIEQGGTVSVSTIGVKKDKEAKQIWYDGMDEAIKRIKPSKILVYGGDIGYNFPKDIKIKYYDNNAFKR
;
A
#
# COMPACT_ATOMS: atom_id res chain seq x y z
N ASN A 1 5.15 -15.82 16.94
CA ASN A 1 4.82 -14.44 16.60
C ASN A 1 3.81 -13.86 17.57
N GLU A 2 4.30 -13.09 18.46
CA GLU A 2 3.46 -12.39 19.43
C GLU A 2 3.45 -10.91 19.07
N PRO A 3 2.32 -10.37 18.58
CA PRO A 3 2.25 -8.96 18.18
C PRO A 3 2.68 -8.01 19.29
N GLY A 4 2.31 -8.29 20.55
CA GLY A 4 2.68 -7.45 21.69
C GLY A 4 4.18 -7.36 21.96
N ARG A 5 4.96 -8.38 21.56
CA ARG A 5 6.39 -8.41 21.77
C ARG A 5 7.13 -7.40 20.89
N TYR A 6 6.61 -7.18 19.67
CA TYR A 6 7.21 -6.26 18.71
C TYR A 6 6.65 -4.85 18.82
N THR A 7 5.54 -4.66 19.53
CA THR A 7 4.83 -3.39 19.64
C THR A 7 5.73 -2.28 20.20
N GLU A 8 6.42 -2.54 21.30
CA GLU A 8 7.29 -1.53 21.93
C GLU A 8 8.45 -1.15 21.01
N PHE A 9 8.97 -2.12 20.26
CA PHE A 9 10.03 -1.87 19.29
C PHE A 9 9.52 -0.97 18.16
N LEU A 10 8.34 -1.27 17.60
CA LEU A 10 7.77 -0.53 16.50
C LEU A 10 7.40 0.90 16.88
N LYS A 11 6.94 1.13 18.09
CA LYS A 11 6.61 2.48 18.59
C LYS A 11 7.78 3.45 18.50
N ALA A 12 9.01 2.94 18.60
CA ALA A 12 10.22 3.77 18.55
C ALA A 12 10.44 4.42 17.18
N PHE A 13 9.78 3.92 16.13
CA PHE A 13 9.94 4.44 14.77
C PHE A 13 8.97 5.56 14.42
N GLY A 14 8.02 5.89 15.28
CA GLY A 14 7.03 6.94 15.04
C GLY A 14 5.87 6.51 14.15
N ALA A 15 6.17 5.94 12.98
CA ALA A 15 5.15 5.44 12.07
C ALA A 15 5.66 4.20 11.34
N VAL A 16 4.77 3.29 11.01
CA VAL A 16 5.11 2.07 10.24
C VAL A 16 4.13 1.91 9.09
N LEU A 17 4.58 1.22 8.04
CA LEU A 17 3.72 0.86 6.93
C LEU A 17 2.98 -0.44 7.26
N SER A 18 1.71 -0.54 6.89
CA SER A 18 1.01 -1.81 7.00
C SER A 18 1.64 -2.84 6.05
N PRO A 19 1.59 -4.14 6.39
CA PRO A 19 2.22 -5.16 5.56
C PRO A 19 1.62 -5.23 4.16
N ASP A 20 2.48 -5.51 3.18
CA ASP A 20 2.08 -5.72 1.80
C ASP A 20 2.16 -7.23 1.51
N PHE A 21 1.01 -7.91 1.54
CA PHE A 21 0.93 -9.31 1.14
C PHE A 21 0.60 -9.35 -0.35
N SER A 22 1.48 -9.94 -1.13
CA SER A 22 1.39 -9.91 -2.60
C SER A 22 0.05 -10.41 -3.14
N LEU A 23 -0.45 -9.74 -4.17
CA LEU A 23 -1.64 -10.11 -4.92
C LEU A 23 -1.20 -10.46 -6.34
N TYR A 24 -1.15 -11.75 -6.65
CA TYR A 24 -0.79 -12.21 -7.99
C TYR A 24 -2.04 -12.39 -8.84
N MET A 25 -1.92 -12.09 -10.14
CA MET A 25 -3.06 -12.14 -11.06
C MET A 25 -3.68 -13.52 -11.17
N ASP A 26 -2.86 -14.58 -11.09
CA ASP A 26 -3.31 -15.98 -11.17
C ASP A 26 -3.79 -16.52 -9.82
N MET A 27 -3.73 -15.73 -8.77
CA MET A 27 -4.17 -16.12 -7.44
C MET A 27 -5.70 -16.20 -7.37
N PRO A 28 -6.29 -17.21 -6.72
CA PRO A 28 -7.73 -17.24 -6.52
C PRO A 28 -8.24 -16.01 -5.77
N MET A 29 -9.42 -15.53 -6.14
CA MET A 29 -10.00 -14.32 -5.53
C MET A 29 -10.10 -14.43 -4.00
N ALA A 30 -10.43 -15.60 -3.48
CA ALA A 30 -10.50 -15.81 -2.03
C ALA A 30 -9.16 -15.53 -1.34
N MET A 31 -8.04 -15.89 -1.98
CA MET A 31 -6.71 -15.62 -1.44
C MET A 31 -6.36 -14.14 -1.52
N LYS A 32 -6.79 -13.46 -2.58
CA LYS A 32 -6.59 -12.01 -2.70
C LYS A 32 -7.32 -11.28 -1.59
N ILE A 33 -8.56 -11.65 -1.34
CA ILE A 33 -9.37 -11.08 -0.25
C ILE A 33 -8.68 -11.34 1.10
N TRP A 34 -8.19 -12.55 1.31
CA TRP A 34 -7.50 -12.91 2.54
C TRP A 34 -6.23 -12.07 2.76
N ASN A 35 -5.43 -11.88 1.71
CA ASN A 35 -4.20 -11.10 1.81
C ASN A 35 -4.49 -9.64 2.14
N VAL A 36 -5.50 -9.03 1.54
CA VAL A 36 -5.92 -7.67 1.85
C VAL A 36 -6.44 -7.59 3.29
N TYR A 37 -7.27 -8.55 3.67
CA TYR A 37 -7.85 -8.60 5.02
C TYR A 37 -6.76 -8.67 6.09
N ARG A 38 -5.80 -9.59 5.96
CA ARG A 38 -4.77 -9.74 6.98
C ARG A 38 -3.82 -8.55 7.05
N SER A 39 -3.56 -7.88 5.92
CA SER A 39 -2.78 -6.65 5.91
C SER A 39 -3.48 -5.56 6.75
N LYS A 40 -4.77 -5.39 6.53
CA LYS A 40 -5.58 -4.41 7.25
C LYS A 40 -5.73 -4.77 8.72
N LEU A 41 -5.88 -6.06 9.02
CA LEU A 41 -5.99 -6.53 10.38
C LEU A 41 -4.72 -6.23 11.19
N ILE A 42 -3.55 -6.52 10.62
CA ILE A 42 -2.28 -6.23 11.29
C ILE A 42 -2.13 -4.72 11.49
N GLY A 43 -2.49 -3.91 10.49
CA GLY A 43 -2.48 -2.46 10.62
C GLY A 43 -3.38 -2.00 11.76
N GLN A 44 -4.58 -2.55 11.88
CA GLN A 44 -5.51 -2.21 12.96
C GLN A 44 -4.96 -2.62 14.33
N MET A 45 -4.34 -3.79 14.42
CA MET A 45 -3.72 -4.24 15.67
C MET A 45 -2.62 -3.29 16.12
N MET A 46 -1.82 -2.77 15.19
CA MET A 46 -0.79 -1.79 15.49
C MET A 46 -1.40 -0.47 15.95
N GLN A 47 -2.47 -0.01 15.30
CA GLN A 47 -3.17 1.21 15.72
C GLN A 47 -3.77 1.08 17.12
N ASP A 48 -4.30 -0.09 17.45
CA ASP A 48 -4.91 -0.34 18.77
C ASP A 48 -3.90 -0.21 19.92
N VAL A 49 -2.60 -0.34 19.62
CA VAL A 49 -1.54 -0.12 20.60
C VAL A 49 -0.80 1.20 20.35
N GLU A 50 -1.48 2.14 19.69
CA GLU A 50 -1.04 3.53 19.51
C GLU A 50 0.19 3.69 18.58
N ILE A 51 0.41 2.74 17.66
CA ILE A 51 1.40 2.90 16.61
C ILE A 51 0.75 3.63 15.44
N THR A 52 1.40 4.67 14.95
CA THR A 52 0.93 5.35 13.74
C THR A 52 1.20 4.46 12.54
N VAL A 53 0.14 4.10 11.82
CA VAL A 53 0.22 3.21 10.66
C VAL A 53 -0.10 3.97 9.39
N ILE A 54 0.79 3.85 8.39
CA ILE A 54 0.55 4.36 7.05
C ILE A 54 0.08 3.16 6.21
N PRO A 55 -1.16 3.19 5.68
CA PRO A 55 -1.66 2.07 4.89
C PRO A 55 -0.84 1.86 3.62
N THR A 56 -0.48 0.62 3.34
CA THR A 56 0.11 0.21 2.08
C THR A 56 -1.03 -0.22 1.16
N LEU A 57 -1.20 0.49 0.05
CA LEU A 57 -2.21 0.16 -0.93
C LEU A 57 -1.72 -0.98 -1.81
N GLN A 58 -2.60 -1.93 -2.08
CA GLN A 58 -2.32 -3.06 -2.95
C GLN A 58 -3.58 -3.40 -3.73
N TRP A 59 -3.40 -3.84 -4.96
CA TRP A 59 -4.51 -4.23 -5.83
C TRP A 59 -4.00 -5.14 -6.93
N ALA A 60 -4.93 -5.74 -7.65
CA ALA A 60 -4.66 -6.52 -8.85
C ALA A 60 -5.64 -6.08 -9.94
N GLU A 61 -6.40 -6.98 -10.55
CA GLU A 61 -7.39 -6.63 -11.54
C GLU A 61 -8.56 -5.82 -10.96
N LYS A 62 -9.39 -5.25 -11.82
CA LYS A 62 -10.47 -4.34 -11.41
C LYS A 62 -11.43 -4.92 -10.38
N GLU A 63 -11.65 -6.23 -10.44
CA GLU A 63 -12.52 -6.92 -9.50
C GLU A 63 -12.02 -6.81 -8.06
N THR A 64 -10.71 -6.64 -7.85
CA THR A 64 -10.14 -6.46 -6.52
C THR A 64 -10.43 -5.08 -5.94
N PHE A 65 -10.79 -4.10 -6.76
CA PHE A 65 -11.07 -2.73 -6.29
C PHE A 65 -12.25 -2.70 -5.33
N ALA A 66 -13.14 -3.68 -5.39
CA ALA A 66 -14.30 -3.76 -4.51
C ALA A 66 -13.91 -3.85 -3.03
N PHE A 67 -12.72 -4.38 -2.73
CA PHE A 67 -12.28 -4.56 -1.34
C PHE A 67 -10.90 -3.97 -1.02
N CYS A 68 -10.05 -3.75 -2.03
CA CYS A 68 -8.66 -3.31 -1.79
C CYS A 68 -8.59 -1.93 -1.13
N PHE A 69 -9.51 -1.04 -1.44
CA PHE A 69 -9.48 0.34 -0.97
C PHE A 69 -10.46 0.62 0.18
N ASP A 70 -11.18 -0.40 0.62
CA ASP A 70 -12.13 -0.24 1.71
C ASP A 70 -11.43 -0.01 3.05
N GLY A 71 -12.05 0.81 3.89
CA GLY A 71 -11.58 1.01 5.26
C GLY A 71 -10.34 1.90 5.38
N ILE A 72 -9.92 2.54 4.30
CA ILE A 72 -8.77 3.45 4.32
C ILE A 72 -9.30 4.87 4.50
N GLU A 73 -8.74 5.57 5.49
CA GLU A 73 -9.14 6.94 5.80
C GLU A 73 -8.85 7.90 4.64
N GLN A 74 -9.82 8.74 4.31
CA GLN A 74 -9.65 9.74 3.25
C GLN A 74 -8.77 10.90 3.69
N GLY A 75 -7.99 11.42 2.77
CA GLY A 75 -7.20 12.64 2.98
C GLY A 75 -5.87 12.43 3.68
N GLY A 76 -5.55 11.21 4.05
CA GLY A 76 -4.31 10.91 4.77
C GLY A 76 -3.12 10.58 3.87
N THR A 77 -2.10 9.98 4.48
CA THR A 77 -0.91 9.49 3.79
C THR A 77 -1.05 8.00 3.52
N VAL A 78 -0.72 7.59 2.30
CA VAL A 78 -0.71 6.17 1.92
C VAL A 78 0.64 5.83 1.28
N SER A 79 0.94 4.55 1.16
CA SER A 79 2.12 4.08 0.46
C SER A 79 1.74 3.12 -0.65
N VAL A 80 2.55 3.10 -1.70
CA VAL A 80 2.40 2.18 -2.83
C VAL A 80 3.79 1.72 -3.27
N SER A 81 3.85 0.62 -4.02
CA SER A 81 5.09 0.10 -4.58
C SER A 81 5.01 0.07 -6.10
N THR A 82 6.08 0.48 -6.76
CA THR A 82 6.23 0.34 -8.21
C THR A 82 7.23 -0.77 -8.56
N ILE A 83 7.72 -1.51 -7.57
CA ILE A 83 8.69 -2.57 -7.77
C ILE A 83 8.12 -3.65 -8.66
N GLY A 84 8.86 -4.02 -9.71
CA GLY A 84 8.43 -5.05 -10.65
C GLY A 84 7.45 -4.59 -11.73
N VAL A 85 7.07 -3.31 -11.74
CA VAL A 85 6.06 -2.78 -12.68
C VAL A 85 6.67 -2.20 -13.95
N LYS A 86 7.85 -1.64 -13.86
CA LYS A 86 8.44 -0.78 -14.90
C LYS A 86 8.60 -1.44 -16.26
N LYS A 87 8.94 -2.73 -16.30
CA LYS A 87 9.29 -3.43 -17.53
C LYS A 87 8.14 -4.17 -18.21
N ASP A 88 6.97 -4.17 -17.61
CA ASP A 88 5.80 -4.92 -18.08
C ASP A 88 4.66 -3.95 -18.36
N LYS A 89 4.26 -3.85 -19.63
CA LYS A 89 3.19 -2.95 -20.05
C LYS A 89 1.84 -3.27 -19.41
N GLU A 90 1.55 -4.57 -19.27
CA GLU A 90 0.31 -5.01 -18.65
C GLU A 90 0.30 -4.65 -17.15
N ALA A 91 1.41 -4.91 -16.47
CA ALA A 91 1.55 -4.54 -15.07
C ALA A 91 1.43 -3.04 -14.86
N LYS A 92 2.00 -2.22 -15.76
CA LYS A 92 1.85 -0.77 -15.71
C LYS A 92 0.40 -0.34 -15.83
N GLN A 93 -0.34 -0.93 -16.77
CA GLN A 93 -1.74 -0.55 -16.97
C GLN A 93 -2.59 -0.90 -15.75
N ILE A 94 -2.36 -2.08 -15.19
CA ILE A 94 -3.03 -2.50 -13.95
C ILE A 94 -2.70 -1.52 -12.81
N TRP A 95 -1.43 -1.14 -12.70
CA TRP A 95 -0.99 -0.21 -11.68
C TRP A 95 -1.67 1.16 -11.85
N TYR A 96 -1.70 1.67 -13.07
CA TYR A 96 -2.32 2.96 -13.38
C TYR A 96 -3.82 2.95 -13.07
N ASP A 97 -4.52 1.90 -13.47
CA ASP A 97 -5.96 1.77 -13.23
C ASP A 97 -6.27 1.76 -11.73
N GLY A 98 -5.49 1.01 -10.95
CA GLY A 98 -5.68 0.95 -9.52
C GLY A 98 -5.32 2.25 -8.82
N MET A 99 -4.25 2.92 -9.26
CA MET A 99 -3.86 4.20 -8.70
C MET A 99 -4.91 5.28 -8.95
N ASP A 100 -5.48 5.31 -10.18
CA ASP A 100 -6.58 6.21 -10.51
C ASP A 100 -7.77 6.00 -9.58
N GLU A 101 -8.15 4.75 -9.36
CA GLU A 101 -9.27 4.42 -8.49
C GLU A 101 -8.97 4.76 -7.03
N ALA A 102 -7.76 4.48 -6.57
CA ALA A 102 -7.34 4.81 -5.21
C ALA A 102 -7.40 6.31 -4.94
N ILE A 103 -6.88 7.11 -5.86
CA ILE A 103 -6.90 8.57 -5.73
C ILE A 103 -8.33 9.08 -5.67
N LYS A 104 -9.20 8.52 -6.51
CA LYS A 104 -10.61 8.90 -6.56
C LYS A 104 -11.34 8.61 -5.26
N ARG A 105 -11.10 7.43 -4.67
CA ARG A 105 -11.81 6.98 -3.46
C ARG A 105 -11.21 7.52 -2.17
N ILE A 106 -9.89 7.53 -2.09
CA ILE A 106 -9.17 7.83 -0.83
C ILE A 106 -8.80 9.30 -0.75
N LYS A 107 -8.59 9.95 -1.88
CA LYS A 107 -8.18 11.37 -1.96
C LYS A 107 -6.99 11.65 -1.04
N PRO A 108 -5.88 10.90 -1.19
CA PRO A 108 -4.74 11.05 -0.28
C PRO A 108 -4.11 12.43 -0.41
N SER A 109 -3.58 12.95 0.69
CA SER A 109 -2.83 14.20 0.67
C SER A 109 -1.35 13.98 0.34
N LYS A 110 -0.85 12.77 0.63
CA LYS A 110 0.54 12.40 0.40
C LYS A 110 0.64 10.93 0.05
N ILE A 111 1.51 10.60 -0.90
CA ILE A 111 1.77 9.21 -1.30
C ILE A 111 3.27 8.95 -1.20
N LEU A 112 3.63 7.90 -0.47
CA LEU A 112 4.99 7.40 -0.40
C LEU A 112 5.13 6.29 -1.45
N VAL A 113 6.06 6.44 -2.38
CA VAL A 113 6.25 5.47 -3.47
C VAL A 113 7.56 4.73 -3.25
N TYR A 114 7.47 3.42 -3.07
CA TYR A 114 8.64 2.55 -2.98
C TYR A 114 8.97 2.00 -4.35
N GLY A 115 10.15 2.34 -4.84
CA GLY A 115 10.58 2.02 -6.19
C GLY A 115 10.81 3.30 -6.98
N GLY A 116 10.93 3.17 -8.30
CA GLY A 116 11.17 4.31 -9.16
C GLY A 116 9.90 4.93 -9.73
N ASP A 117 10.06 6.09 -10.32
CA ASP A 117 9.02 6.72 -11.12
C ASP A 117 8.79 5.88 -12.38
N ILE A 118 7.55 5.45 -12.60
CA ILE A 118 7.17 4.64 -13.77
C ILE A 118 6.38 5.45 -14.80
N GLY A 119 6.38 6.78 -14.67
CA GLY A 119 5.72 7.67 -15.63
C GLY A 119 4.26 7.98 -15.33
N TYR A 120 3.75 7.58 -14.16
CA TYR A 120 2.39 7.91 -13.77
C TYR A 120 2.28 9.40 -13.43
N ASN A 121 1.27 10.07 -13.95
CA ASN A 121 1.02 11.49 -13.69
C ASN A 121 0.13 11.66 -12.46
N PHE A 122 0.75 11.87 -11.31
CA PHE A 122 0.00 12.16 -10.09
C PHE A 122 -0.62 13.56 -10.14
N PRO A 123 -1.81 13.75 -9.55
CA PRO A 123 -2.37 15.09 -9.40
C PRO A 123 -1.40 16.01 -8.66
N LYS A 124 -1.35 17.28 -9.06
CA LYS A 124 -0.38 18.25 -8.52
C LYS A 124 -0.62 18.61 -7.06
N ASP A 125 -1.82 18.43 -6.58
CA ASP A 125 -2.19 18.73 -5.20
C ASP A 125 -1.81 17.64 -4.20
N ILE A 126 -1.32 16.50 -4.70
CA ILE A 126 -0.86 15.39 -3.85
C ILE A 126 0.66 15.45 -3.73
N LYS A 127 1.17 15.39 -2.51
CA LYS A 127 2.61 15.33 -2.28
C LYS A 127 3.11 13.91 -2.52
N ILE A 128 4.13 13.78 -3.38
CA ILE A 128 4.70 12.47 -3.72
C ILE A 128 6.14 12.42 -3.23
N LYS A 129 6.48 11.35 -2.53
CA LYS A 129 7.85 11.09 -2.10
C LYS A 129 8.27 9.71 -2.53
N TYR A 130 9.39 9.64 -3.25
CA TYR A 130 9.94 8.39 -3.76
C TYR A 130 11.02 7.86 -2.82
N TYR A 131 11.00 6.56 -2.59
CA TYR A 131 12.04 5.85 -1.84
C TYR A 131 12.67 4.81 -2.76
N ASP A 132 13.98 4.83 -2.85
CA ASP A 132 14.73 3.90 -3.68
C ASP A 132 14.79 2.53 -3.00
N ASN A 133 14.70 1.48 -3.83
CA ASN A 133 14.95 0.09 -3.41
C ASN A 133 16.27 -0.07 -2.67
N ASN A 134 17.29 0.69 -3.07
CA ASN A 134 18.62 0.59 -2.49
C ASN A 134 18.68 1.03 -1.01
N ALA A 135 17.69 1.77 -0.54
CA ALA A 135 17.61 2.20 0.84
C ALA A 135 17.53 1.03 1.82
N PHE A 136 17.09 -0.14 1.35
CA PHE A 136 16.93 -1.35 2.17
C PHE A 136 17.97 -2.43 1.89
N LYS A 137 18.87 -2.19 0.96
CA LYS A 137 19.98 -3.11 0.68
C LYS A 137 21.11 -2.85 1.67
N ARG A 138 21.56 -3.89 2.27
CA ARG A 138 22.70 -3.84 3.19
C ARG A 138 23.85 -4.66 2.66
#